data_58b0b025b19a5151ace7d5c1b5bc401f
#
_entry.id   58b0b025b19a5151ace7d5c1b5bc401f
#
_cell.length_a   1.000
_cell.length_b   1.000
_cell.length_c   1.000
_cell.angle_alpha   90.00
_cell.angle_beta   90.00
_cell.angle_gamma   90.00
#
_symmetry.space_group_name_H-M   'P 1'
#
loop_
_entity.id
_entity.type
_entity.pdbx_description
1 polymer ?
#
loop_
_entity_poly.entity_id
_entity_poly.type
_entity_poly.pdbx_seq_one_letter_code
_entity_poly.pdbx_strand_id
1 'polypeptide(L)'
;MIKSWIEAMRLRTLPVSVAGVIAGCGCAIMHNSFKLLPALLCLAFAILAQITSNFANEYFDFKNGIDKKGRAGFRRGVTEGEISPQAMKWATFVTFAIAALVGVSMLFIGSWWMLLVGVVILLFALAYSAGPYPLSHHGLGDIAVVI
;
A
#
# COMPACT_ATOMS: atom_id res chain seq x y z
N MET A 1 -2.78 -15.24 15.75
CA MET A 1 -1.63 -14.68 14.98
C MET A 1 -1.93 -14.53 13.48
N ILE A 2 -2.18 -15.61 12.71
CA ILE A 2 -2.44 -15.49 11.25
C ILE A 2 -3.63 -14.59 10.95
N LYS A 3 -4.73 -14.74 11.68
CA LYS A 3 -5.93 -13.90 11.52
C LYS A 3 -5.64 -12.42 11.70
N SER A 4 -4.85 -12.05 12.70
CA SER A 4 -4.48 -10.66 12.99
C SER A 4 -3.66 -10.04 11.85
N TRP A 5 -2.77 -10.81 11.22
CA TRP A 5 -2.01 -10.38 10.04
C TRP A 5 -2.90 -10.19 8.81
N ILE A 6 -3.86 -11.09 8.58
CA ILE A 6 -4.84 -10.96 7.48
C ILE A 6 -5.72 -9.71 7.70
N GLU A 7 -6.14 -9.46 8.94
CA GLU A 7 -6.90 -8.26 9.28
C GLU A 7 -6.05 -6.98 9.07
N ALA A 8 -4.77 -7.00 9.44
CA ALA A 8 -3.84 -5.89 9.22
C ALA A 8 -3.58 -5.60 7.73
N MET A 9 -3.58 -6.60 6.87
CA MET A 9 -3.50 -6.41 5.41
C MET A 9 -4.70 -5.65 4.84
N ARG A 10 -5.84 -5.61 5.56
CA ARG A 10 -7.09 -4.96 5.15
C ARG A 10 -7.52 -5.37 3.75
N LEU A 11 -7.74 -6.67 3.52
CA LEU A 11 -8.08 -7.21 2.20
C LEU A 11 -9.25 -6.47 1.52
N ARG A 12 -10.15 -5.84 2.29
CA ARG A 12 -11.28 -5.04 1.77
C ARG A 12 -10.84 -3.78 1.01
N THR A 13 -9.61 -3.29 1.22
CA THR A 13 -9.08 -2.11 0.52
C THR A 13 -8.32 -2.48 -0.76
N LEU A 14 -7.93 -3.74 -0.93
CA LEU A 14 -7.19 -4.20 -2.12
C LEU A 14 -7.95 -4.01 -3.44
N PRO A 15 -9.30 -4.20 -3.53
CA PRO A 15 -10.02 -3.96 -4.77
C PRO A 15 -9.83 -2.56 -5.33
N VAL A 16 -9.62 -1.54 -4.49
CA VAL A 16 -9.38 -0.15 -4.94
C VAL A 16 -8.08 -0.07 -5.74
N SER A 17 -6.99 -0.66 -5.23
CA SER A 17 -5.70 -0.67 -5.93
C SER A 17 -5.73 -1.53 -7.20
N VAL A 18 -6.48 -2.63 -7.18
CA VAL A 18 -6.65 -3.52 -8.34
C VAL A 18 -7.47 -2.86 -9.45
N ALA A 19 -8.46 -2.03 -9.12
CA ALA A 19 -9.33 -1.36 -10.08
C ALA A 19 -8.52 -0.49 -11.07
N GLY A 20 -7.51 0.26 -10.60
CA GLY A 20 -6.65 1.06 -11.46
C GLY A 20 -5.86 0.21 -12.46
N VAL A 21 -5.36 -0.97 -12.02
CA VAL A 21 -4.64 -1.90 -12.90
C VAL A 21 -5.58 -2.48 -13.95
N ILE A 22 -6.81 -2.86 -13.58
CA ILE A 22 -7.83 -3.37 -14.51
C ILE A 22 -8.16 -2.31 -15.56
N ALA A 23 -8.37 -1.06 -15.15
CA ALA A 23 -8.64 0.04 -16.06
C ALA A 23 -7.48 0.25 -17.05
N GLY A 24 -6.23 0.25 -16.57
CA GLY A 24 -5.04 0.32 -17.41
C GLY A 24 -4.92 -0.85 -18.40
N CYS A 25 -5.23 -2.07 -17.96
CA CYS A 25 -5.28 -3.23 -18.84
C CYS A 25 -6.36 -3.07 -19.93
N GLY A 26 -7.54 -2.55 -19.57
CA GLY A 26 -8.62 -2.24 -20.54
C GLY A 26 -8.15 -1.26 -21.62
N CYS A 27 -7.49 -0.17 -21.22
CA CYS A 27 -6.91 0.78 -22.17
C CYS A 27 -5.85 0.12 -23.07
N ALA A 28 -4.98 -0.72 -22.51
CA ALA A 28 -3.96 -1.43 -23.28
C ALA A 28 -4.58 -2.39 -24.32
N ILE A 29 -5.67 -3.06 -23.99
CA ILE A 29 -6.41 -3.94 -24.91
C ILE A 29 -7.01 -3.10 -26.05
N MET A 30 -7.64 -1.96 -25.74
CA MET A 30 -8.23 -1.07 -26.74
C MET A 30 -7.18 -0.58 -27.76
N HIS A 31 -5.93 -0.40 -27.32
CA HIS A 31 -4.82 0.04 -28.18
C HIS A 31 -3.99 -1.13 -28.75
N ASN A 32 -4.45 -2.38 -28.65
CA ASN A 32 -3.74 -3.58 -29.10
C ASN A 32 -2.30 -3.68 -28.55
N SER A 33 -2.07 -3.17 -27.34
CA SER A 33 -0.76 -3.11 -26.67
C SER A 33 -0.67 -3.90 -25.38
N PHE A 34 -1.71 -4.69 -25.05
CA PHE A 34 -1.75 -5.50 -23.83
C PHE A 34 -0.62 -6.54 -23.78
N LYS A 35 0.08 -6.59 -22.67
CA LYS A 35 1.11 -7.59 -22.36
C LYS A 35 0.86 -8.15 -20.96
N LEU A 36 0.81 -9.47 -20.83
CA LEU A 36 0.49 -10.14 -19.59
C LEU A 36 1.52 -9.88 -18.48
N LEU A 37 2.83 -9.98 -18.79
CA LEU A 37 3.88 -9.81 -17.78
C LEU A 37 3.86 -8.40 -17.14
N PRO A 38 3.84 -7.29 -17.89
CA PRO A 38 3.64 -5.97 -17.31
C PRO A 38 2.37 -5.83 -16.47
N ALA A 39 1.25 -6.40 -16.93
CA ALA A 39 0.00 -6.37 -16.19
C ALA A 39 0.10 -7.07 -14.83
N LEU A 40 0.74 -8.26 -14.78
CA LEU A 40 0.97 -9.00 -13.53
C LEU A 40 1.93 -8.27 -12.59
N LEU A 41 2.98 -7.62 -13.11
CA LEU A 41 3.91 -6.82 -12.29
C LEU A 41 3.22 -5.57 -11.72
N CYS A 42 2.42 -4.87 -12.53
CA CYS A 42 1.60 -3.75 -12.04
C CYS A 42 0.63 -4.19 -10.94
N LEU A 43 -0.01 -5.34 -11.12
CA LEU A 43 -0.93 -5.91 -10.12
C LEU A 43 -0.18 -6.25 -8.83
N ALA A 44 0.95 -6.94 -8.90
CA ALA A 44 1.77 -7.27 -7.74
C ALA A 44 2.25 -6.02 -7.02
N PHE A 45 2.73 -5.01 -7.76
CA PHE A 45 3.15 -3.73 -7.20
C PHE A 45 2.00 -3.02 -6.49
N ALA A 46 0.83 -2.90 -7.10
CA ALA A 46 -0.33 -2.24 -6.52
C ALA A 46 -0.79 -2.90 -5.22
N ILE A 47 -0.86 -4.24 -5.20
CA ILE A 47 -1.21 -5.01 -3.99
C ILE A 47 -0.17 -4.80 -2.88
N LEU A 48 1.11 -4.90 -3.20
CA LEU A 48 2.19 -4.72 -2.22
C LEU A 48 2.24 -3.30 -1.67
N ALA A 49 2.09 -2.28 -2.52
CA ALA A 49 2.02 -0.88 -2.10
C ALA A 49 0.83 -0.63 -1.15
N GLN A 50 -0.33 -1.20 -1.46
CA GLN A 50 -1.52 -1.10 -0.60
C GLN A 50 -1.32 -1.79 0.75
N ILE A 51 -0.74 -2.99 0.77
CA ILE A 51 -0.44 -3.71 2.03
C ILE A 51 0.60 -2.92 2.85
N THR A 52 1.63 -2.39 2.20
CA THR A 52 2.64 -1.53 2.85
C THR A 52 1.99 -0.32 3.51
N SER A 53 1.11 0.38 2.80
CA SER A 53 0.37 1.53 3.35
C SER A 53 -0.49 1.13 4.55
N ASN A 54 -1.17 -0.02 4.49
CA ASN A 54 -2.00 -0.52 5.59
C ASN A 54 -1.16 -0.86 6.83
N PHE A 55 -0.01 -1.51 6.67
CA PHE A 55 0.91 -1.82 7.77
C PHE A 55 1.55 -0.57 8.35
N ALA A 56 1.98 0.37 7.49
CA ALA A 56 2.50 1.66 7.93
C ALA A 56 1.47 2.44 8.74
N ASN A 57 0.23 2.51 8.26
CA ASN A 57 -0.88 3.16 8.95
C ASN A 57 -1.09 2.56 10.36
N GLU A 58 -1.12 1.23 10.46
CA GLU A 58 -1.32 0.56 11.75
C GLU A 58 -0.15 0.79 12.72
N TYR A 59 1.09 0.76 12.22
CA TYR A 59 2.28 1.02 13.04
C TYR A 59 2.33 2.47 13.53
N PHE A 60 2.12 3.44 12.64
CA PHE A 60 2.27 4.87 12.99
C PHE A 60 1.08 5.37 13.82
N ASP A 61 -0.15 4.93 13.57
CA ASP A 61 -1.31 5.28 14.39
C ASP A 61 -1.14 4.77 15.82
N PHE A 62 -0.62 3.54 15.99
CA PHE A 62 -0.26 3.02 17.32
C PHE A 62 0.84 3.86 17.98
N LYS A 63 1.95 4.14 17.24
CA LYS A 63 3.09 4.91 17.76
C LYS A 63 2.68 6.33 18.19
N ASN A 64 1.76 6.94 17.47
CA ASN A 64 1.27 8.30 17.74
C ASN A 64 0.11 8.33 18.76
N GLY A 65 -0.29 7.18 19.30
CA GLY A 65 -1.35 7.09 20.33
C GLY A 65 -2.76 7.41 19.80
N ILE A 66 -2.97 7.35 18.48
CA ILE A 66 -4.25 7.67 17.83
C ILE A 66 -5.21 6.50 17.96
N ASP A 67 -4.70 5.28 17.81
CA ASP A 67 -5.49 4.07 17.93
C ASP A 67 -5.69 3.68 19.41
N LYS A 68 -6.97 3.56 19.81
CA LYS A 68 -7.36 3.10 21.14
C LYS A 68 -8.00 1.72 21.05
N LYS A 69 -7.81 0.89 22.08
CA LYS A 69 -8.47 -0.42 22.18
C LYS A 69 -10.00 -0.26 22.09
N GLY A 70 -10.64 -1.14 21.33
CA GLY A 70 -12.09 -1.14 21.20
C GLY A 70 -12.68 -0.03 20.31
N ARG A 71 -11.85 0.68 19.49
CA ARG A 71 -12.39 1.68 18.56
C ARG A 71 -13.30 1.02 17.51
N ALA A 72 -14.30 1.78 17.05
CA ALA A 72 -15.12 1.38 15.92
C ALA A 72 -14.28 1.33 14.63
N GLY A 73 -14.51 0.34 13.76
CA GLY A 73 -13.83 0.18 12.48
C GLY A 73 -12.96 -1.07 12.41
N PHE A 74 -11.88 -1.02 11.60
CA PHE A 74 -10.97 -2.16 11.46
C PHE A 74 -10.23 -2.44 12.76
N ARG A 75 -10.21 -3.71 13.14
CA ARG A 75 -9.43 -4.16 14.29
C ARG A 75 -7.94 -3.94 14.02
N ARG A 76 -7.21 -3.48 15.04
CA ARG A 76 -5.79 -3.16 14.99
C ARG A 76 -5.00 -4.17 15.80
N GLY A 77 -4.32 -5.10 15.13
CA GLY A 77 -3.55 -6.16 15.80
C GLY A 77 -2.44 -5.63 16.71
N VAL A 78 -1.83 -4.48 16.36
CA VAL A 78 -0.80 -3.84 17.19
C VAL A 78 -1.43 -3.22 18.45
N THR A 79 -2.53 -2.50 18.30
CA THR A 79 -3.22 -1.85 19.43
C THR A 79 -3.83 -2.87 20.40
N GLU A 80 -4.34 -3.98 19.87
CA GLU A 80 -4.87 -5.09 20.70
C GLU A 80 -3.74 -5.94 21.32
N GLY A 81 -2.49 -5.75 20.95
CA GLY A 81 -1.34 -6.47 21.48
C GLY A 81 -1.14 -7.86 20.87
N GLU A 82 -1.80 -8.17 19.76
CA GLU A 82 -1.68 -9.46 19.03
C GLU A 82 -0.48 -9.50 18.11
N ILE A 83 -0.04 -8.33 17.62
CA ILE A 83 1.16 -8.14 16.80
C ILE A 83 2.06 -7.14 17.53
N SER A 84 3.32 -7.49 17.71
CA SER A 84 4.25 -6.54 18.32
C SER A 84 4.51 -5.36 17.39
N PRO A 85 4.66 -4.12 17.92
CA PRO A 85 4.98 -2.94 17.10
C PRO A 85 6.23 -3.15 16.25
N GLN A 86 7.21 -3.84 16.80
CA GLN A 86 8.47 -4.16 16.09
C GLN A 86 8.23 -5.10 14.90
N ALA A 87 7.38 -6.13 15.06
CA ALA A 87 7.03 -7.03 13.97
C ALA A 87 6.28 -6.28 12.86
N MET A 88 5.34 -5.39 13.22
CA MET A 88 4.62 -4.56 12.25
C MET A 88 5.56 -3.61 11.49
N LYS A 89 6.51 -2.98 12.19
CA LYS A 89 7.55 -2.14 11.57
C LYS A 89 8.36 -2.92 10.53
N TRP A 90 8.81 -4.12 10.89
CA TRP A 90 9.56 -4.97 9.97
C TRP A 90 8.72 -5.45 8.79
N ALA A 91 7.46 -5.83 9.02
CA ALA A 91 6.55 -6.20 7.95
C ALA A 91 6.32 -5.05 6.97
N THR A 92 6.17 -3.81 7.46
CA THR A 92 6.09 -2.60 6.62
C THR A 92 7.35 -2.46 5.77
N PHE A 93 8.53 -2.57 6.38
CA PHE A 93 9.80 -2.44 5.65
C PHE A 93 9.98 -3.53 4.60
N VAL A 94 9.68 -4.78 4.93
CA VAL A 94 9.80 -5.92 4.01
C VAL A 94 8.85 -5.78 2.83
N THR A 95 7.57 -5.47 3.08
CA THR A 95 6.60 -5.28 2.00
C THR A 95 6.96 -4.08 1.11
N PHE A 96 7.45 -2.99 1.70
CA PHE A 96 7.98 -1.84 0.95
C PHE A 96 9.16 -2.25 0.05
N ALA A 97 10.15 -2.98 0.60
CA ALA A 97 11.31 -3.41 -0.16
C ALA A 97 10.93 -4.34 -1.32
N ILE A 98 10.00 -5.28 -1.10
CA ILE A 98 9.49 -6.15 -2.16
C ILE A 98 8.75 -5.33 -3.23
N ALA A 99 7.89 -4.38 -2.83
CA ALA A 99 7.21 -3.48 -3.77
C ALA A 99 8.22 -2.68 -4.61
N ALA A 100 9.26 -2.14 -3.97
CA ALA A 100 10.32 -1.40 -4.67
C ALA A 100 11.08 -2.28 -5.67
N LEU A 101 11.41 -3.53 -5.32
CA LEU A 101 12.05 -4.48 -6.22
C LEU A 101 11.16 -4.81 -7.43
N VAL A 102 9.86 -5.04 -7.21
CA VAL A 102 8.89 -5.22 -8.30
C VAL A 102 8.81 -3.97 -9.17
N GLY A 103 8.77 -2.78 -8.58
CA GLY A 103 8.78 -1.50 -9.31
C GLY A 103 10.02 -1.34 -10.18
N VAL A 104 11.21 -1.62 -9.62
CA VAL A 104 12.48 -1.58 -10.36
C VAL A 104 12.50 -2.60 -11.50
N SER A 105 11.94 -3.81 -11.31
CA SER A 105 11.90 -4.82 -12.37
C SER A 105 11.12 -4.37 -13.60
N MET A 106 10.19 -3.41 -13.47
CA MET A 106 9.45 -2.86 -14.60
C MET A 106 10.33 -2.04 -15.56
N LEU A 107 11.52 -1.57 -15.13
CA LEU A 107 12.47 -0.87 -16.01
C LEU A 107 12.98 -1.76 -17.15
N PHE A 108 13.02 -3.08 -16.95
CA PHE A 108 13.50 -4.01 -17.97
C PHE A 108 12.49 -4.26 -19.10
N ILE A 109 11.23 -3.87 -18.88
CA ILE A 109 10.12 -4.14 -19.82
C ILE A 109 9.32 -2.89 -20.19
N GLY A 110 9.58 -1.76 -19.55
CA GLY A 110 8.85 -0.50 -19.70
C GLY A 110 9.76 0.71 -19.87
N SER A 111 9.16 1.88 -19.78
CA SER A 111 9.87 3.16 -19.82
C SER A 111 10.34 3.56 -18.41
N TRP A 112 11.42 4.34 -18.32
CA TRP A 112 11.92 4.91 -17.07
C TRP A 112 10.87 5.77 -16.33
N TRP A 113 9.86 6.29 -17.03
CA TRP A 113 8.71 6.98 -16.43
C TRP A 113 7.95 6.10 -15.43
N MET A 114 7.93 4.79 -15.62
CA MET A 114 7.30 3.84 -14.70
C MET A 114 7.99 3.84 -13.33
N LEU A 115 9.32 4.04 -13.32
CA LEU A 115 10.06 4.19 -12.07
C LEU A 115 9.62 5.45 -11.31
N LEU A 116 9.50 6.58 -12.01
CA LEU A 116 9.06 7.84 -11.41
C LEU A 116 7.67 7.67 -10.77
N VAL A 117 6.72 7.10 -11.51
CA VAL A 117 5.37 6.82 -11.03
C VAL A 117 5.41 5.87 -9.82
N GLY A 118 6.19 4.80 -9.89
CA GLY A 118 6.33 3.85 -8.79
C GLY A 118 6.91 4.48 -7.52
N VAL A 119 7.93 5.34 -7.64
CA VAL A 119 8.51 6.09 -6.52
C VAL A 119 7.48 7.03 -5.91
N VAL A 120 6.73 7.77 -6.73
CA VAL A 120 5.68 8.66 -6.26
C VAL A 120 4.62 7.88 -5.48
N ILE A 121 4.14 6.75 -6.00
CA ILE A 121 3.14 5.89 -5.32
C ILE A 121 3.68 5.43 -3.96
N LEU A 122 4.91 4.91 -3.89
CA LEU A 122 5.49 4.43 -2.63
C LEU A 122 5.71 5.56 -1.62
N LEU A 123 6.11 6.75 -2.07
CA LEU A 123 6.23 7.93 -1.21
C LEU A 123 4.87 8.34 -0.63
N PHE A 124 3.82 8.39 -1.45
CA PHE A 124 2.46 8.68 -0.97
C PHE A 124 1.94 7.59 -0.03
N ALA A 125 2.20 6.31 -0.31
CA ALA A 125 1.81 5.21 0.56
C ALA A 125 2.40 5.34 1.98
N LEU A 126 3.64 5.82 2.10
CA LEU A 126 4.26 6.09 3.39
C LEU A 126 3.80 7.43 3.97
N ALA A 127 3.79 8.51 3.20
CA ALA A 127 3.42 9.86 3.65
C ALA A 127 1.97 9.93 4.15
N TYR A 128 1.12 9.01 3.71
CA TYR A 128 -0.26 8.91 4.20
C TYR A 128 -0.32 8.77 5.73
N SER A 129 0.58 7.97 6.33
CA SER A 129 0.59 7.68 7.77
C SER A 129 1.89 8.03 8.48
N ALA A 130 2.99 8.19 7.74
CA ALA A 130 4.33 8.42 8.26
C ALA A 130 4.78 9.87 8.09
N GLY A 131 5.73 10.28 8.94
CA GLY A 131 6.38 11.59 8.84
C GLY A 131 5.84 12.62 9.84
N PRO A 132 6.38 13.82 9.79
CA PRO A 132 6.01 14.89 10.72
C PRO A 132 4.62 15.47 10.42
N TYR A 133 4.08 15.22 9.24
CA TYR A 133 2.77 15.72 8.79
C TYR A 133 1.99 14.61 8.05
N PRO A 134 1.46 13.59 8.76
CA PRO A 134 0.72 12.51 8.12
C PRO A 134 -0.55 13.03 7.46
N LEU A 135 -0.73 12.72 6.17
CA LEU A 135 -1.87 13.22 5.38
C LEU A 135 -3.21 12.74 5.95
N SER A 136 -3.26 11.52 6.49
CA SER A 136 -4.46 10.95 7.12
C SER A 136 -4.95 11.70 8.36
N HIS A 137 -4.07 12.45 9.04
CA HIS A 137 -4.41 13.15 10.28
C HIS A 137 -4.85 14.61 10.08
N HIS A 138 -4.61 15.17 8.90
CA HIS A 138 -4.88 16.58 8.60
C HIS A 138 -6.04 16.80 7.63
N GLY A 139 -6.93 15.82 7.48
CA GLY A 139 -8.06 15.90 6.55
C GLY A 139 -7.69 15.82 5.06
N LEU A 140 -6.42 15.59 4.76
CA LEU A 140 -5.92 15.43 3.39
C LEU A 140 -5.96 13.97 2.92
N GLY A 141 -6.42 13.04 3.78
CA GLY A 141 -6.47 11.62 3.48
C GLY A 141 -7.34 11.31 2.26
N ASP A 142 -8.52 11.92 2.16
CA ASP A 142 -9.44 11.68 1.04
C ASP A 142 -8.86 12.20 -0.28
N ILE A 143 -8.17 13.35 -0.24
CA ILE A 143 -7.49 13.91 -1.41
C ILE A 143 -6.33 12.99 -1.85
N ALA A 144 -5.53 12.50 -0.88
CA ALA A 144 -4.40 11.62 -1.16
C ALA A 144 -4.80 10.25 -1.72
N VAL A 145 -6.04 9.81 -1.52
CA VAL A 145 -6.57 8.55 -2.07
C VAL A 145 -7.07 8.73 -3.51
N VAL A 146 -7.45 9.95 -3.92
CA VAL A 146 -8.02 10.24 -5.26
C VAL A 146 -6.94 10.62 -6.28
N ILE A 147 -5.80 11.14 -5.83
CA ILE A 147 -4.65 11.47 -6.69
C ILE A 147 -3.84 10.23 -7.00
#